data_0fc895eee6fc5af02e5311c4eb22a943
#
_entry.id   0fc895eee6fc5af02e5311c4eb22a943
#
_cell.length_a   1.000
_cell.length_b   1.000
_cell.length_c   1.000
_cell.angle_alpha   90.00
_cell.angle_beta   90.00
_cell.angle_gamma   90.00
#
_symmetry.space_group_name_H-M   'P 1'
#
loop_
_entity.id
_entity.type
_entity.pdbx_description
1 polymer ?
#
loop_
_entity_poly.entity_id
_entity_poly.type
_entity_poly.pdbx_seq_one_letter_code
_entity_poly.pdbx_strand_id
1 'polypeptide(L)'
;DKFSPSSKQGWSWNVPKSPRKTKEIGVKGRVFGVPLLVCVQQTGEPLPPCILRALVYLRTKCLDQVGLFRKSGVKSRIQYLREMVESDPDGVSFEGQSAFDVADMVKQYFRDLPEPIFSSKLCETFLHIYTYFPKDQQMVASQAAILLLPDENREALRLMLFFLSDVVSCVEE
;
A
#
# COMPACT_ATOMS: atom_id res chain seq x y z
N ASP A 1 -31.29 14.15 22.70
CA ASP A 1 -30.36 15.13 22.14
C ASP A 1 -29.52 14.51 21.06
N LYS A 2 -29.64 15.11 19.90
CA LYS A 2 -29.25 14.63 18.59
C LYS A 2 -27.72 14.63 18.43
N PHE A 3 -27.11 13.46 18.28
CA PHE A 3 -25.82 13.34 17.62
C PHE A 3 -26.04 13.14 16.12
N SER A 4 -25.81 14.19 15.34
CA SER A 4 -25.70 14.08 13.89
C SER A 4 -24.35 13.44 13.54
N PRO A 5 -24.29 12.47 12.61
CA PRO A 5 -23.00 11.93 12.15
C PRO A 5 -22.31 13.02 11.34
N SER A 6 -21.18 13.46 11.85
CA SER A 6 -20.25 14.41 11.23
C SER A 6 -19.76 13.84 9.90
N SER A 7 -19.84 14.70 8.89
CA SER A 7 -19.37 14.57 7.52
C SER A 7 -18.18 13.64 7.35
N LYS A 8 -18.36 12.56 6.58
CA LYS A 8 -17.30 11.76 5.97
C LYS A 8 -16.45 12.72 5.13
N GLN A 9 -15.34 13.20 5.69
CA GLN A 9 -14.30 13.82 4.88
C GLN A 9 -13.73 12.73 3.98
N GLY A 10 -14.28 12.63 2.78
CA GLY A 10 -13.79 11.74 1.74
C GLY A 10 -12.37 12.14 1.36
N TRP A 11 -11.41 11.33 1.72
CA TRP A 11 -10.09 11.39 1.13
C TRP A 11 -10.22 11.13 -0.36
N SER A 12 -9.97 12.19 -1.14
CA SER A 12 -9.85 12.07 -2.59
C SER A 12 -8.50 11.40 -2.89
N TRP A 13 -8.54 10.14 -3.26
CA TRP A 13 -7.41 9.47 -3.88
C TRP A 13 -7.27 10.02 -5.30
N ASN A 14 -6.61 11.15 -5.45
CA ASN A 14 -6.21 11.62 -6.77
C ASN A 14 -5.15 10.68 -7.31
N VAL A 15 -5.56 9.72 -8.13
CA VAL A 15 -4.62 8.96 -8.95
C VAL A 15 -3.94 9.96 -9.87
N PRO A 16 -2.61 10.11 -9.83
CA PRO A 16 -1.91 11.03 -10.71
C PRO A 16 -2.25 10.71 -12.16
N LYS A 17 -2.72 11.71 -12.89
CA LYS A 17 -2.76 11.65 -14.36
C LYS A 17 -1.33 11.62 -14.84
N SER A 18 -0.97 10.66 -15.68
CA SER A 18 0.32 10.36 -16.29
C SER A 18 1.47 11.36 -16.03
N PRO A 19 2.64 10.89 -15.58
CA PRO A 19 3.74 11.78 -15.21
C PRO A 19 4.20 12.59 -16.42
N ARG A 20 4.48 13.88 -16.20
CA ARG A 20 5.22 14.70 -17.13
C ARG A 20 6.57 14.04 -17.39
N LYS A 21 6.93 13.84 -18.67
CA LYS A 21 8.21 13.29 -19.10
C LYS A 21 9.36 14.02 -18.41
N THR A 22 9.91 13.41 -17.38
CA THR A 22 11.20 13.77 -16.81
C THR A 22 12.27 12.95 -17.51
N LYS A 23 13.39 13.60 -17.84
CA LYS A 23 14.54 13.03 -18.55
C LYS A 23 14.99 11.74 -17.89
N GLU A 24 15.16 10.70 -18.71
CA GLU A 24 15.65 9.39 -18.36
C GLU A 24 17.00 9.46 -17.62
N ILE A 25 17.01 9.12 -16.34
CA ILE A 25 18.16 8.53 -15.69
C ILE A 25 17.94 7.02 -15.85
N GLY A 26 18.80 6.36 -16.59
CA GLY A 26 18.67 5.02 -17.16
C GLY A 26 18.47 3.86 -16.19
N VAL A 27 17.38 3.87 -15.42
CA VAL A 27 16.84 2.71 -14.72
C VAL A 27 15.59 2.31 -15.49
N LYS A 28 15.69 1.27 -16.33
CA LYS A 28 14.52 0.64 -16.96
C LYS A 28 13.51 0.35 -15.87
N GLY A 29 12.27 0.81 -16.08
CA GLY A 29 11.18 0.80 -15.13
C GLY A 29 10.90 -0.55 -14.49
N ARG A 30 11.61 -0.87 -13.44
CA ARG A 30 11.26 -1.95 -12.53
C ARG A 30 10.38 -1.36 -11.45
N VAL A 31 9.26 -1.99 -11.19
CA VAL A 31 8.33 -1.63 -10.12
C VAL A 31 8.65 -2.45 -8.87
N PHE A 32 8.85 -3.76 -9.04
CA PHE A 32 9.15 -4.66 -7.94
C PHE A 32 10.64 -4.60 -7.57
N GLY A 33 10.93 -4.64 -6.27
CA GLY A 33 12.29 -4.59 -5.77
C GLY A 33 12.94 -3.21 -5.80
N VAL A 34 12.20 -2.15 -6.12
CA VAL A 34 12.69 -0.77 -6.10
C VAL A 34 12.50 -0.18 -4.70
N PRO A 35 13.54 0.44 -4.10
CA PRO A 35 13.40 1.13 -2.81
C PRO A 35 12.35 2.24 -2.86
N LEU A 36 11.59 2.45 -1.76
CA LEU A 36 10.58 3.51 -1.67
C LEU A 36 11.16 4.90 -1.94
N LEU A 37 12.36 5.19 -1.43
CA LEU A 37 13.04 6.46 -1.70
C LEU A 37 13.23 6.71 -3.20
N VAL A 38 13.63 5.68 -3.95
CA VAL A 38 13.81 5.78 -5.42
C VAL A 38 12.47 5.99 -6.09
N CYS A 39 11.41 5.31 -5.64
CA CYS A 39 10.05 5.51 -6.14
C CYS A 39 9.62 6.97 -5.97
N VAL A 40 9.78 7.54 -4.77
CA VAL A 40 9.43 8.95 -4.49
C VAL A 40 10.24 9.91 -5.36
N GLN A 41 11.53 9.67 -5.54
CA GLN A 41 12.39 10.51 -6.40
C GLN A 41 11.96 10.49 -7.87
N GLN A 42 11.47 9.35 -8.36
CA GLN A 42 11.05 9.17 -9.75
C GLN A 42 9.63 9.68 -10.03
N THR A 43 8.71 9.43 -9.10
CA THR A 43 7.26 9.63 -9.32
C THR A 43 6.67 10.77 -8.49
N GLY A 44 7.32 11.16 -7.41
CA GLY A 44 6.77 12.08 -6.40
C GLY A 44 5.76 11.41 -5.45
N GLU A 45 5.48 10.11 -5.61
CA GLU A 45 4.49 9.36 -4.86
C GLU A 45 5.17 8.33 -3.94
N PRO A 46 4.62 8.05 -2.75
CA PRO A 46 5.22 7.10 -1.80
C PRO A 46 5.12 5.64 -2.25
N LEU A 47 4.24 5.33 -3.20
CA LEU A 47 4.10 4.03 -3.86
C LEU A 47 4.03 4.24 -5.38
N PRO A 48 4.48 3.25 -6.19
CA PRO A 48 4.36 3.34 -7.65
C PRO A 48 2.91 3.59 -8.09
N PRO A 49 2.68 4.44 -9.09
CA PRO A 49 1.33 4.75 -9.58
C PRO A 49 0.51 3.52 -9.97
N CYS A 50 1.13 2.47 -10.49
CA CYS A 50 0.48 1.20 -10.80
C CYS A 50 -0.02 0.47 -9.53
N ILE A 51 0.75 0.51 -8.44
CA ILE A 51 0.34 -0.08 -7.15
C ILE A 51 -0.78 0.75 -6.53
N LEU A 52 -0.71 2.08 -6.61
CA LEU A 52 -1.81 2.94 -6.18
C LEU A 52 -3.10 2.64 -6.96
N ARG A 53 -3.02 2.45 -8.29
CA ARG A 53 -4.18 2.04 -9.11
C ARG A 53 -4.73 0.67 -8.71
N ALA A 54 -3.86 -0.29 -8.38
CA ALA A 54 -4.29 -1.60 -7.87
C ALA A 54 -5.06 -1.46 -6.55
N LEU A 55 -4.58 -0.64 -5.61
CA LEU A 55 -5.27 -0.36 -4.35
C LEU A 55 -6.61 0.34 -4.57
N VAL A 56 -6.68 1.32 -5.49
CA VAL A 56 -7.94 1.99 -5.87
C VAL A 56 -8.92 1.00 -6.49
N TYR A 57 -8.47 0.11 -7.39
CA TYR A 57 -9.30 -0.94 -7.97
C TYR A 57 -9.88 -1.85 -6.88
N LEU A 58 -9.06 -2.36 -5.97
CA LEU A 58 -9.50 -3.21 -4.88
C LEU A 58 -10.51 -2.47 -3.98
N ARG A 59 -10.24 -1.21 -3.65
CA ARG A 59 -11.11 -0.39 -2.81
C ARG A 59 -12.47 -0.10 -3.46
N THR A 60 -12.49 0.19 -4.76
CA THR A 60 -13.71 0.65 -5.43
C THR A 60 -14.57 -0.47 -6.00
N LYS A 61 -13.98 -1.63 -6.28
CA LYS A 61 -14.62 -2.72 -7.02
C LYS A 61 -14.67 -4.05 -6.27
N CYS A 62 -13.92 -4.22 -5.20
CA CYS A 62 -13.65 -5.55 -4.65
C CYS A 62 -13.80 -5.65 -3.12
N LEU A 63 -14.26 -4.62 -2.42
CA LEU A 63 -14.39 -4.67 -0.96
C LEU A 63 -15.47 -5.65 -0.49
N ASP A 64 -16.45 -5.96 -1.33
CA ASP A 64 -17.49 -6.96 -1.11
C ASP A 64 -16.96 -8.40 -1.16
N GLN A 65 -15.72 -8.59 -1.61
CA GLN A 65 -15.13 -9.93 -1.79
C GLN A 65 -14.68 -10.52 -0.46
N VAL A 66 -15.46 -11.46 0.07
CA VAL A 66 -15.15 -12.15 1.34
C VAL A 66 -13.80 -12.85 1.28
N GLY A 67 -12.91 -12.43 2.17
CA GLY A 67 -11.56 -13.00 2.31
C GLY A 67 -10.53 -12.34 1.40
N LEU A 68 -10.77 -11.11 0.95
CA LEU A 68 -9.75 -10.29 0.32
C LEU A 68 -8.48 -10.29 1.19
N PHE A 69 -7.31 -10.47 0.58
CA PHE A 69 -6.01 -10.68 1.23
C PHE A 69 -5.82 -11.98 2.03
N ARG A 70 -6.88 -12.73 2.34
CA ARG A 70 -6.80 -14.03 3.02
C ARG A 70 -6.77 -15.19 2.03
N LYS A 71 -7.67 -15.17 1.05
CA LYS A 71 -7.72 -16.19 0.00
C LYS A 71 -6.62 -15.91 -1.02
N SER A 72 -5.95 -16.98 -1.47
CA SER A 72 -4.89 -16.86 -2.48
C SER A 72 -5.46 -16.79 -3.88
N GLY A 73 -4.85 -15.96 -4.71
CA GLY A 73 -5.08 -15.94 -6.15
C GLY A 73 -4.39 -17.10 -6.88
N VAL A 74 -4.54 -17.16 -8.18
CA VAL A 74 -3.93 -18.16 -9.05
C VAL A 74 -2.53 -17.72 -9.46
N LYS A 75 -1.50 -18.51 -9.14
CA LYS A 75 -0.08 -18.17 -9.35
C LYS A 75 0.24 -17.68 -10.76
N SER A 76 -0.28 -18.35 -11.79
CA SER A 76 -0.03 -17.96 -13.18
C SER A 76 -0.64 -16.61 -13.55
N ARG A 77 -1.82 -16.27 -13.02
CA ARG A 77 -2.46 -14.97 -13.23
C ARG A 77 -1.76 -13.86 -12.46
N ILE A 78 -1.32 -14.15 -11.23
CA ILE A 78 -0.51 -13.22 -10.43
C ILE A 78 0.79 -12.90 -11.15
N GLN A 79 1.48 -13.92 -11.67
CA GLN A 79 2.71 -13.74 -12.44
C GLN A 79 2.47 -12.91 -13.71
N TYR A 80 1.39 -13.16 -14.44
CA TYR A 80 0.99 -12.38 -15.59
C TYR A 80 0.72 -10.90 -15.24
N LEU A 81 -0.01 -10.63 -14.16
CA LEU A 81 -0.24 -9.26 -13.66
C LEU A 81 1.08 -8.56 -13.33
N ARG A 82 1.99 -9.28 -12.67
CA ARG A 82 3.32 -8.76 -12.36
C ARG A 82 4.11 -8.37 -13.62
N GLU A 83 4.09 -9.22 -14.63
CA GLU A 83 4.76 -8.96 -15.92
C GLU A 83 4.13 -7.77 -16.66
N MET A 84 2.80 -7.65 -16.63
CA MET A 84 2.10 -6.48 -17.17
C MET A 84 2.54 -5.19 -16.48
N VAL A 85 2.57 -5.19 -15.15
CA VAL A 85 2.98 -4.03 -14.34
C VAL A 85 4.44 -3.64 -14.62
N GLU A 86 5.34 -4.63 -14.76
CA GLU A 86 6.76 -4.38 -15.07
C GLU A 86 6.97 -3.89 -16.51
N SER A 87 6.16 -4.34 -17.46
CA SER A 87 6.31 -3.98 -18.89
C SER A 87 5.72 -2.60 -19.20
N ASP A 88 4.57 -2.26 -18.60
CA ASP A 88 3.88 -0.98 -18.81
C ASP A 88 3.25 -0.48 -17.49
N PRO A 89 4.07 0.08 -16.58
CA PRO A 89 3.56 0.56 -15.29
C PRO A 89 2.50 1.66 -15.42
N ASP A 90 2.56 2.46 -16.48
CA ASP A 90 1.67 3.61 -16.67
C ASP A 90 0.35 3.24 -17.33
N GLY A 91 0.35 2.26 -18.24
CA GLY A 91 -0.83 1.85 -19.00
C GLY A 91 -1.60 0.67 -18.41
N VAL A 92 -1.07 0.00 -17.37
CA VAL A 92 -1.73 -1.18 -16.79
C VAL A 92 -3.14 -0.87 -16.26
N SER A 93 -4.12 -1.72 -16.64
CA SER A 93 -5.48 -1.70 -16.12
C SER A 93 -5.77 -2.99 -15.36
N PHE A 94 -6.48 -2.87 -14.24
CA PHE A 94 -6.91 -4.02 -13.42
C PHE A 94 -8.39 -4.37 -13.63
N GLU A 95 -9.10 -3.65 -14.51
CA GLU A 95 -10.52 -3.93 -14.81
C GLU A 95 -10.69 -5.37 -15.30
N GLY A 96 -11.67 -6.07 -14.72
CA GLY A 96 -11.95 -7.47 -15.05
C GLY A 96 -10.98 -8.49 -14.44
N GLN A 97 -9.95 -8.06 -13.73
CA GLN A 97 -9.03 -8.96 -13.04
C GLN A 97 -9.64 -9.49 -11.74
N SER A 98 -9.23 -10.69 -11.32
CA SER A 98 -9.66 -11.24 -10.04
C SER A 98 -9.11 -10.41 -8.88
N ALA A 99 -9.99 -10.04 -7.94
CA ALA A 99 -9.61 -9.33 -6.72
C ALA A 99 -8.49 -10.04 -5.94
N PHE A 100 -8.55 -11.36 -5.86
CA PHE A 100 -7.56 -12.18 -5.15
C PHE A 100 -6.19 -12.16 -5.85
N ASP A 101 -6.16 -12.16 -7.18
CA ASP A 101 -4.92 -12.09 -7.95
C ASP A 101 -4.26 -10.71 -7.81
N VAL A 102 -5.05 -9.64 -7.89
CA VAL A 102 -4.55 -8.27 -7.68
C VAL A 102 -4.07 -8.05 -6.25
N ALA A 103 -4.82 -8.54 -5.25
CA ALA A 103 -4.42 -8.46 -3.85
C ALA A 103 -3.10 -9.21 -3.58
N ASP A 104 -2.93 -10.39 -4.17
CA ASP A 104 -1.70 -11.16 -4.03
C ASP A 104 -0.52 -10.49 -4.74
N MET A 105 -0.74 -9.88 -5.92
CA MET A 105 0.28 -9.08 -6.60
C MET A 105 0.73 -7.89 -5.72
N VAL A 106 -0.21 -7.18 -5.09
CA VAL A 106 0.11 -6.08 -4.15
C VAL A 106 0.92 -6.60 -2.96
N LYS A 107 0.54 -7.75 -2.39
CA LYS A 107 1.34 -8.38 -1.31
C LYS A 107 2.76 -8.71 -1.77
N GLN A 108 2.94 -9.20 -3.00
CA GLN A 108 4.27 -9.47 -3.55
C GLN A 108 5.09 -8.19 -3.71
N TYR A 109 4.47 -7.08 -4.13
CA TYR A 109 5.18 -5.80 -4.19
C TYR A 109 5.82 -5.44 -2.84
N PHE A 110 5.06 -5.51 -1.74
CA PHE A 110 5.59 -5.20 -0.41
C PHE A 110 6.64 -6.21 0.09
N ARG A 111 6.52 -7.50 -0.28
CA ARG A 111 7.52 -8.52 0.05
C ARG A 111 8.83 -8.34 -0.70
N ASP A 112 8.77 -7.82 -1.92
CA ASP A 112 9.93 -7.62 -2.79
C ASP A 112 10.66 -6.30 -2.50
N LEU A 113 10.13 -5.45 -1.61
CA LEU A 113 10.86 -4.25 -1.19
C LEU A 113 12.21 -4.62 -0.60
N PRO A 114 13.31 -3.96 -1.01
CA PRO A 114 14.64 -4.23 -0.47
C PRO A 114 14.74 -4.03 1.04
N GLU A 115 13.95 -3.08 1.55
CA GLU A 115 13.75 -2.84 2.97
C GLU A 115 12.24 -2.80 3.27
N PRO A 116 11.75 -3.51 4.31
CA PRO A 116 10.35 -3.46 4.71
C PRO A 116 9.91 -2.03 5.03
N ILE A 117 8.60 -1.73 4.90
CA ILE A 117 8.04 -0.43 5.33
C ILE A 117 8.44 -0.12 6.77
N PHE A 118 8.30 -1.09 7.68
CA PHE A 118 8.96 -1.03 8.99
C PHE A 118 10.38 -1.55 8.80
N SER A 119 11.37 -0.67 8.90
CA SER A 119 12.77 -1.12 8.89
C SER A 119 12.99 -2.22 9.94
N SER A 120 13.96 -3.10 9.73
CA SER A 120 14.24 -4.19 10.67
C SER A 120 14.43 -3.68 12.10
N LYS A 121 15.10 -2.54 12.25
CA LYS A 121 15.30 -1.87 13.56
C LYS A 121 13.97 -1.46 14.19
N LEU A 122 13.02 -0.95 13.41
CA LEU A 122 11.72 -0.53 13.93
C LEU A 122 10.83 -1.73 14.28
N CYS A 123 10.93 -2.83 13.55
CA CYS A 123 10.27 -4.09 13.92
C CYS A 123 10.68 -4.57 15.31
N GLU A 124 11.99 -4.52 15.62
CA GLU A 124 12.50 -4.84 16.96
C GLU A 124 11.95 -3.87 18.02
N THR A 125 11.88 -2.57 17.69
CA THR A 125 11.31 -1.55 18.58
C THR A 125 9.86 -1.84 18.89
N PHE A 126 9.03 -2.18 17.89
CA PHE A 126 7.63 -2.55 18.12
C PHE A 126 7.51 -3.83 18.97
N LEU A 127 8.31 -4.85 18.66
CA LEU A 127 8.33 -6.07 19.47
C LEU A 127 8.65 -5.75 20.93
N HIS A 128 9.63 -4.87 21.19
CA HIS A 128 10.00 -4.43 22.53
C HIS A 128 8.86 -3.67 23.22
N ILE A 129 8.20 -2.74 22.51
CA ILE A 129 7.07 -1.98 23.05
C ILE A 129 5.95 -2.94 23.50
N TYR A 130 5.54 -3.87 22.64
CA TYR A 130 4.43 -4.78 22.94
C TYR A 130 4.78 -5.88 23.95
N THR A 131 6.08 -6.15 24.14
CA THR A 131 6.54 -7.15 25.12
C THR A 131 6.72 -6.57 26.52
N TYR A 132 7.24 -5.34 26.62
CA TYR A 132 7.71 -4.80 27.90
C TYR A 132 6.97 -3.56 28.39
N PHE A 133 6.27 -2.82 27.52
CA PHE A 133 5.57 -1.61 27.96
C PHE A 133 4.19 -1.96 28.52
N PRO A 134 3.71 -1.22 29.55
CA PRO A 134 2.33 -1.29 30.01
C PRO A 134 1.35 -1.02 28.85
N LYS A 135 0.18 -1.69 28.86
CA LYS A 135 -0.80 -1.61 27.78
C LYS A 135 -1.27 -0.18 27.49
N ASP A 136 -1.42 0.64 28.51
CA ASP A 136 -1.80 2.05 28.43
C ASP A 136 -0.75 2.94 27.76
N GLN A 137 0.52 2.51 27.74
CA GLN A 137 1.63 3.24 27.13
C GLN A 137 1.99 2.72 25.72
N GLN A 138 1.55 1.52 25.35
CA GLN A 138 1.93 0.89 24.06
C GLN A 138 1.51 1.74 22.87
N MET A 139 0.32 2.34 22.89
CA MET A 139 -0.17 3.16 21.78
C MET A 139 0.71 4.41 21.58
N VAL A 140 0.99 5.15 22.64
CA VAL A 140 1.82 6.37 22.57
C VAL A 140 3.24 6.05 22.15
N ALA A 141 3.82 4.97 22.67
CA ALA A 141 5.15 4.51 22.29
C ALA A 141 5.20 4.08 20.81
N SER A 142 4.16 3.40 20.33
CA SER A 142 4.04 3.00 18.92
C SER A 142 3.93 4.21 17.99
N GLN A 143 3.13 5.21 18.35
CA GLN A 143 3.02 6.45 17.59
C GLN A 143 4.36 7.19 17.53
N ALA A 144 5.07 7.27 18.66
CA ALA A 144 6.41 7.85 18.69
C ALA A 144 7.41 7.08 17.82
N ALA A 145 7.36 5.75 17.84
CA ALA A 145 8.21 4.92 17.00
C ALA A 145 7.95 5.14 15.49
N ILE A 146 6.69 5.31 15.08
CA ILE A 146 6.33 5.60 13.68
C ILE A 146 6.96 6.91 13.19
N LEU A 147 7.11 7.91 14.07
CA LEU A 147 7.76 9.18 13.71
C LEU A 147 9.26 9.03 13.38
N LEU A 148 9.88 7.92 13.79
CA LEU A 148 11.28 7.61 13.45
C LEU A 148 11.45 6.99 12.07
N LEU A 149 10.36 6.62 11.39
CA LEU A 149 10.43 6.13 10.02
C LEU A 149 10.88 7.26 9.07
N PRO A 150 11.65 6.92 8.01
CA PRO A 150 11.85 7.82 6.88
C PRO A 150 10.49 8.32 6.33
N ASP A 151 10.48 9.51 5.75
CA ASP A 151 9.23 10.15 5.29
C ASP A 151 8.50 9.29 4.25
N GLU A 152 9.23 8.71 3.29
CA GLU A 152 8.69 7.82 2.27
C GLU A 152 8.05 6.56 2.88
N ASN A 153 8.68 5.97 3.89
CA ASN A 153 8.15 4.80 4.59
C ASN A 153 6.88 5.15 5.38
N ARG A 154 6.90 6.30 6.06
CA ARG A 154 5.75 6.78 6.84
C ARG A 154 4.55 7.09 5.94
N GLU A 155 4.75 7.74 4.79
CA GLU A 155 3.67 8.02 3.86
C GLU A 155 3.14 6.73 3.19
N ALA A 156 4.00 5.79 2.81
CA ALA A 156 3.57 4.48 2.32
C ALA A 156 2.76 3.72 3.38
N LEU A 157 3.22 3.69 4.63
CA LEU A 157 2.50 3.10 5.75
C LEU A 157 1.14 3.75 5.96
N ARG A 158 1.07 5.07 5.93
CA ARG A 158 -0.18 5.83 6.07
C ARG A 158 -1.20 5.42 5.01
N LEU A 159 -0.80 5.36 3.73
CA LEU A 159 -1.66 4.92 2.64
C LEU A 159 -2.20 3.50 2.86
N MET A 160 -1.32 2.59 3.30
CA MET A 160 -1.71 1.20 3.57
C MET A 160 -2.68 1.09 4.74
N LEU A 161 -2.47 1.83 5.81
CA LEU A 161 -3.36 1.82 6.98
C LEU A 161 -4.75 2.38 6.63
N PHE A 162 -4.85 3.43 5.83
CA PHE A 162 -6.14 3.94 5.35
C PHE A 162 -6.86 2.91 4.48
N PHE A 163 -6.13 2.30 3.53
CA PHE A 163 -6.71 1.25 2.69
C PHE A 163 -7.20 0.06 3.52
N LEU A 164 -6.41 -0.41 4.49
CA LEU A 164 -6.80 -1.52 5.36
C LEU A 164 -7.98 -1.15 6.27
N SER A 165 -8.08 0.09 6.72
CA SER A 165 -9.23 0.58 7.48
C SER A 165 -10.51 0.49 6.65
N ASP A 166 -10.46 0.86 5.36
CA ASP A 166 -11.61 0.72 4.45
C ASP A 166 -11.99 -0.76 4.26
N VAL A 167 -10.99 -1.64 4.10
CA VAL A 167 -11.23 -3.09 3.96
C VAL A 167 -11.91 -3.68 5.21
N VAL A 168 -11.45 -3.30 6.40
CA VAL A 168 -12.03 -3.79 7.68
C VAL A 168 -13.44 -3.26 7.87
N SER A 169 -13.69 -2.00 7.56
CA SER A 169 -15.03 -1.39 7.71
C SER A 169 -16.11 -2.08 6.86
N CYS A 170 -15.74 -2.71 5.75
CA CYS A 170 -16.68 -3.45 4.90
C CYS A 170 -16.92 -4.90 5.36
N VAL A 171 -16.18 -5.38 6.37
CA VAL A 171 -16.36 -6.75 6.90
C VAL A 171 -17.34 -6.78 8.08
N GLU A 172 -17.60 -5.62 8.70
CA GLU A 172 -18.44 -5.48 9.89
C GLU A 172 -19.94 -5.26 9.55
N GLU A 173 -20.32 -5.13 8.28
CA GLU A 173 -21.70 -5.12 7.78
C GLU A 173 -22.12 -6.53 7.28
#